data_2cffb36d1f9ae1ae703d256c9041e982
#
_entry.id   2cffb36d1f9ae1ae703d256c9041e982
#
_cell.length_a   1.000
_cell.length_b   1.000
_cell.length_c   1.000
_cell.angle_alpha   90.00
_cell.angle_beta   90.00
_cell.angle_gamma   90.00
#
_symmetry.space_group_name_H-M   'P 1'
#
loop_
_entity.id
_entity.type
_entity.pdbx_description
1 polymer ?
#
loop_
_entity_poly.entity_id
_entity_poly.type
_entity_poly.pdbx_seq_one_letter_code
_entity_poly.pdbx_strand_id
1 'polypeptide(L)'
;MYKINIIRSDSVYKNILKAPLKDRDSIFTKEILVPFNKKFEVQQMPIYNDAKQTMSAIQFLNAFQIPPKELVETDQISIQYLNNDFWSNCEKHLKAAIDQFANYSISSQVSNYHFTVLLGDSQKPLMYLNKNHGGDGGIPGYIMIYLVPSTSTINSMKSLIAHEVNHNMRYQYIDWDGGSLIELIIAEGLAENYVESLYGKAHIGPWVTNTNWSRDNVKIKNTIYNHLHLKHIFESMPFLYGDDINKLQGRSIVGLSHAAGYACGYHLVKYFLQKTNIPIEVATTLPAQKIINEVTEFWHTHTL
;
A
#
# COMPACT_ATOMS: atom_id res chain seq x y z
N MET A 1 7.50 20.81 -10.95
CA MET A 1 6.96 21.28 -9.64
C MET A 1 5.59 20.65 -9.47
N TYR A 2 5.30 20.01 -8.34
CA TYR A 2 4.02 19.36 -8.04
C TYR A 2 3.33 20.05 -6.86
N LYS A 3 2.02 19.80 -6.71
CA LYS A 3 1.18 20.29 -5.62
C LYS A 3 0.64 19.10 -4.83
N ILE A 4 0.56 19.23 -3.50
CA ILE A 4 -0.07 18.26 -2.61
C ILE A 4 -1.45 18.78 -2.21
N ASN A 5 -2.48 17.98 -2.42
CA ASN A 5 -3.86 18.26 -2.04
C ASN A 5 -4.24 17.29 -0.92
N ILE A 6 -4.23 17.78 0.32
CA ILE A 6 -4.66 17.01 1.49
C ILE A 6 -6.19 17.04 1.59
N ILE A 7 -6.83 15.88 1.48
CA ILE A 7 -8.27 15.71 1.70
C ILE A 7 -8.45 15.27 3.16
N ARG A 8 -8.91 16.20 3.99
CA ARG A 8 -9.03 16.04 5.44
C ARG A 8 -10.25 15.22 5.82
N SER A 9 -10.06 13.91 6.00
CA SER A 9 -11.15 13.00 6.36
C SER A 9 -11.74 13.25 7.77
N ASP A 10 -10.96 13.83 8.70
CA ASP A 10 -11.48 14.16 10.03
C ASP A 10 -12.67 15.13 10.01
N SER A 11 -12.64 16.12 9.10
CA SER A 11 -13.77 17.02 8.92
C SER A 11 -14.96 16.31 8.29
N VAL A 12 -14.70 15.42 7.33
CA VAL A 12 -15.74 14.61 6.66
C VAL A 12 -16.42 13.67 7.66
N TYR A 13 -15.66 12.96 8.48
CA TYR A 13 -16.23 12.08 9.52
C TYR A 13 -17.06 12.84 10.56
N LYS A 14 -16.63 14.05 10.96
CA LYS A 14 -17.44 14.91 11.85
C LYS A 14 -18.77 15.33 11.22
N ASN A 15 -18.79 15.56 9.90
CA ASN A 15 -20.02 15.84 9.15
C ASN A 15 -20.91 14.58 9.06
N ILE A 16 -20.32 13.42 8.79
CA ILE A 16 -21.04 12.15 8.72
C ILE A 16 -21.71 11.81 10.05
N LEU A 17 -21.04 11.98 11.18
CA LEU A 17 -21.63 11.71 12.51
C LEU A 17 -22.87 12.57 12.81
N LYS A 18 -22.92 13.80 12.29
CA LYS A 18 -24.08 14.71 12.46
C LYS A 18 -25.20 14.44 11.47
N ALA A 19 -24.93 13.69 10.40
CA ALA A 19 -25.88 13.46 9.31
C ALA A 19 -26.80 12.27 9.58
N PRO A 20 -28.05 12.28 9.05
CA PRO A 20 -28.90 11.11 9.02
C PRO A 20 -28.23 9.93 8.33
N LEU A 21 -28.49 8.69 8.76
CA LEU A 21 -27.88 7.48 8.21
C LEU A 21 -27.98 7.35 6.69
N LYS A 22 -29.12 7.76 6.13
CA LYS A 22 -29.37 7.69 4.67
C LYS A 22 -28.43 8.58 3.85
N ASP A 23 -27.88 9.65 4.43
CA ASP A 23 -27.08 10.66 3.73
C ASP A 23 -25.57 10.43 3.87
N ARG A 24 -25.14 9.55 4.80
CA ARG A 24 -23.74 9.36 5.18
C ARG A 24 -22.85 8.88 4.03
N ASP A 25 -23.29 7.89 3.25
CA ASP A 25 -22.54 7.40 2.08
C ASP A 25 -22.41 8.49 1.01
N SER A 26 -23.47 9.31 0.82
CA SER A 26 -23.44 10.42 -0.13
C SER A 26 -22.43 11.50 0.26
N ILE A 27 -22.34 11.83 1.57
CA ILE A 27 -21.34 12.78 2.09
C ILE A 27 -19.93 12.22 1.84
N PHE A 28 -19.69 10.97 2.21
CA PHE A 28 -18.41 10.29 2.00
C PHE A 28 -18.02 10.26 0.52
N THR A 29 -18.95 9.88 -0.33
CA THR A 29 -18.72 9.85 -1.79
C THR A 29 -18.33 11.23 -2.30
N LYS A 30 -19.08 12.27 -1.95
CA LYS A 30 -18.85 13.64 -2.42
C LYS A 30 -17.52 14.20 -1.92
N GLU A 31 -17.20 14.02 -0.62
CA GLU A 31 -16.09 14.70 0.03
C GLU A 31 -14.78 13.90 0.01
N ILE A 32 -14.85 12.57 -0.10
CA ILE A 32 -13.67 11.67 -0.19
C ILE A 32 -13.52 11.07 -1.59
N LEU A 33 -14.56 10.39 -2.13
CA LEU A 33 -14.37 9.62 -3.37
C LEU A 33 -14.27 10.50 -4.61
N VAL A 34 -15.02 11.59 -4.69
CA VAL A 34 -14.97 12.52 -5.85
C VAL A 34 -13.55 13.08 -6.06
N PRO A 35 -12.82 13.56 -5.05
CA PRO A 35 -11.41 13.95 -5.21
C PRO A 35 -10.49 12.84 -5.72
N PHE A 36 -10.84 11.57 -5.51
CA PHE A 36 -10.11 10.39 -5.97
C PHE A 36 -10.76 9.68 -7.17
N ASN A 37 -11.75 10.29 -7.83
CA ASN A 37 -12.51 9.65 -8.90
C ASN A 37 -11.63 9.03 -9.98
N LYS A 38 -10.60 9.76 -10.44
CA LYS A 38 -9.69 9.26 -11.48
C LYS A 38 -8.92 8.00 -11.04
N LYS A 39 -8.55 7.89 -9.76
CA LYS A 39 -7.95 6.67 -9.22
C LYS A 39 -8.90 5.48 -9.41
N PHE A 40 -10.15 5.64 -9.00
CA PHE A 40 -11.14 4.57 -9.08
C PHE A 40 -11.57 4.26 -10.52
N GLU A 41 -11.58 5.25 -11.42
CA GLU A 41 -11.76 5.03 -12.87
C GLU A 41 -10.68 4.11 -13.45
N VAL A 42 -9.40 4.35 -13.12
CA VAL A 42 -8.28 3.49 -13.55
C VAL A 42 -8.44 2.07 -12.99
N GLN A 43 -8.91 1.94 -11.75
CA GLN A 43 -9.20 0.65 -11.11
C GLN A 43 -10.52 0.02 -11.56
N GLN A 44 -11.27 0.64 -12.47
CA GLN A 44 -12.57 0.21 -12.98
C GLN A 44 -13.64 0.05 -11.88
N MET A 45 -13.56 0.88 -10.84
CA MET A 45 -14.50 0.91 -9.72
C MET A 45 -15.36 2.18 -9.76
N PRO A 46 -16.67 2.10 -9.95
CA PRO A 46 -17.53 3.28 -9.89
C PRO A 46 -17.56 3.87 -8.48
N ILE A 47 -17.51 5.21 -8.35
CA ILE A 47 -17.66 5.89 -7.06
C ILE A 47 -19.13 6.02 -6.61
N TYR A 48 -20.07 5.86 -7.53
CA TYR A 48 -21.49 5.76 -7.24
C TYR A 48 -21.96 4.32 -7.47
N ASN A 49 -22.92 3.86 -6.67
CA ASN A 49 -23.49 2.53 -6.89
C ASN A 49 -24.13 2.47 -8.27
N ASP A 50 -23.64 1.56 -9.12
CA ASP A 50 -24.19 1.28 -10.44
C ASP A 50 -25.08 0.04 -10.37
N ALA A 51 -26.19 0.06 -11.12
CA ALA A 51 -27.11 -1.08 -11.25
C ALA A 51 -26.46 -2.32 -11.93
N LYS A 52 -25.26 -2.19 -12.47
CA LYS A 52 -24.52 -3.25 -13.20
C LYS A 52 -23.75 -4.24 -12.33
N GLN A 53 -23.95 -4.25 -11.01
CA GLN A 53 -23.35 -5.22 -10.06
C GLN A 53 -21.80 -5.25 -10.03
N THR A 54 -21.09 -4.21 -10.45
CA THR A 54 -19.65 -4.09 -10.24
C THR A 54 -19.39 -3.61 -8.82
N MET A 55 -18.29 -4.10 -8.20
CA MET A 55 -17.85 -3.61 -6.90
C MET A 55 -17.60 -2.10 -6.98
N SER A 56 -18.31 -1.30 -6.17
CA SER A 56 -18.09 0.14 -6.10
C SER A 56 -16.89 0.48 -5.22
N ALA A 57 -16.34 1.70 -5.40
CA ALA A 57 -15.22 2.19 -4.60
C ALA A 57 -15.50 2.13 -3.08
N ILE A 58 -16.70 2.50 -2.64
CA ILE A 58 -17.06 2.43 -1.23
C ILE A 58 -17.10 0.98 -0.70
N GLN A 59 -17.61 0.03 -1.51
CA GLN A 59 -17.60 -1.39 -1.13
C GLN A 59 -16.19 -1.94 -1.02
N PHE A 60 -15.30 -1.57 -1.94
CA PHE A 60 -13.89 -1.93 -1.87
C PHE A 60 -13.23 -1.39 -0.60
N LEU A 61 -13.42 -0.10 -0.30
CA LEU A 61 -12.86 0.55 0.87
C LEU A 61 -13.37 -0.04 2.19
N ASN A 62 -14.62 -0.54 2.22
CA ASN A 62 -15.20 -1.17 3.40
C ASN A 62 -14.52 -2.50 3.81
N ALA A 63 -13.60 -3.02 3.00
CA ALA A 63 -12.71 -4.11 3.40
C ALA A 63 -11.61 -3.66 4.39
N PHE A 64 -11.39 -2.35 4.52
CA PHE A 64 -10.31 -1.74 5.33
C PHE A 64 -10.83 -0.77 6.38
N GLN A 65 -11.82 0.06 6.03
CA GLN A 65 -12.30 1.17 6.84
C GLN A 65 -13.58 0.85 7.58
N ILE A 66 -13.90 1.71 8.58
CA ILE A 66 -15.24 1.75 9.16
C ILE A 66 -16.21 2.29 8.10
N PRO A 67 -17.25 1.55 7.70
CA PRO A 67 -18.21 2.04 6.73
C PRO A 67 -18.88 3.33 7.22
N PRO A 68 -19.12 4.34 6.36
CA PRO A 68 -19.71 5.62 6.79
C PRO A 68 -21.02 5.50 7.58
N LYS A 69 -21.85 4.50 7.23
CA LYS A 69 -23.11 4.22 7.94
C LYS A 69 -22.93 3.57 9.31
N GLU A 70 -21.79 2.94 9.55
CA GLU A 70 -21.48 2.24 10.81
C GLU A 70 -20.73 3.14 11.82
N LEU A 71 -20.31 4.35 11.40
CA LEU A 71 -19.70 5.32 12.29
C LEU A 71 -20.63 5.69 13.43
N VAL A 72 -20.09 5.67 14.66
CA VAL A 72 -20.80 5.99 15.91
C VAL A 72 -20.07 7.07 16.69
N GLU A 73 -20.74 7.69 17.69
CA GLU A 73 -20.19 8.80 18.48
C GLU A 73 -18.86 8.45 19.17
N THR A 74 -18.65 7.20 19.56
CA THR A 74 -17.39 6.75 20.17
C THR A 74 -16.20 6.83 19.23
N ASP A 75 -16.41 6.84 17.90
CA ASP A 75 -15.34 6.99 16.91
C ASP A 75 -14.74 8.41 16.90
N GLN A 76 -15.37 9.37 17.58
CA GLN A 76 -14.79 10.71 17.78
C GLN A 76 -13.41 10.65 18.44
N ILE A 77 -13.15 9.65 19.28
CA ILE A 77 -11.84 9.43 19.89
C ILE A 77 -10.79 9.16 18.81
N SER A 78 -11.11 8.31 17.85
CA SER A 78 -10.24 8.01 16.70
C SER A 78 -10.07 9.24 15.78
N ILE A 79 -11.13 9.97 15.53
CA ILE A 79 -11.11 11.19 14.70
C ILE A 79 -10.20 12.27 15.32
N GLN A 80 -10.13 12.37 16.65
CA GLN A 80 -9.29 13.37 17.35
C GLN A 80 -7.79 13.18 17.09
N TYR A 81 -7.34 11.96 16.80
CA TYR A 81 -5.95 11.70 16.41
C TYR A 81 -5.59 12.37 15.07
N LEU A 82 -6.57 12.56 14.17
CA LEU A 82 -6.39 13.19 12.87
C LEU A 82 -6.48 14.73 12.98
N ASN A 83 -5.78 15.30 13.94
CA ASN A 83 -5.75 16.75 14.21
C ASN A 83 -4.87 17.53 13.21
N ASN A 84 -4.71 18.83 13.41
CA ASN A 84 -3.92 19.69 12.53
C ASN A 84 -2.45 19.27 12.46
N ASP A 85 -1.86 18.89 13.59
CA ASP A 85 -0.45 18.47 13.66
C ASP A 85 -0.25 17.17 12.91
N PHE A 86 -1.20 16.22 13.01
CA PHE A 86 -1.19 14.99 12.25
C PHE A 86 -1.15 15.26 10.74
N TRP A 87 -2.06 16.09 10.23
CA TRP A 87 -2.11 16.40 8.78
C TRP A 87 -0.89 17.17 8.31
N SER A 88 -0.39 18.12 9.09
CA SER A 88 0.84 18.85 8.78
C SER A 88 2.05 17.90 8.71
N ASN A 89 2.15 16.92 9.62
CA ASN A 89 3.19 15.90 9.58
C ASN A 89 3.05 14.97 8.37
N CYS A 90 1.83 14.57 8.01
CA CYS A 90 1.60 13.78 6.80
C CYS A 90 2.08 14.52 5.54
N GLU A 91 1.74 15.80 5.38
CA GLU A 91 2.19 16.61 4.25
C GLU A 91 3.71 16.72 4.20
N LYS A 92 4.35 16.97 5.34
CA LYS A 92 5.80 17.03 5.46
C LYS A 92 6.47 15.72 5.07
N HIS A 93 5.95 14.58 5.55
CA HIS A 93 6.50 13.26 5.22
C HIS A 93 6.29 12.90 3.75
N LEU A 94 5.11 13.21 3.20
CA LEU A 94 4.81 13.02 1.79
C LEU A 94 5.76 13.80 0.90
N LYS A 95 5.94 15.10 1.21
CA LYS A 95 6.88 15.96 0.48
C LYS A 95 8.31 15.44 0.57
N ALA A 96 8.78 15.10 1.75
CA ALA A 96 10.16 14.60 1.97
C ALA A 96 10.41 13.29 1.20
N ALA A 97 9.45 12.36 1.21
CA ALA A 97 9.58 11.10 0.48
C ALA A 97 9.57 11.30 -1.05
N ILE A 98 8.77 12.22 -1.59
CA ILE A 98 8.78 12.52 -3.03
C ILE A 98 10.07 13.25 -3.43
N ASP A 99 10.48 14.26 -2.66
CA ASP A 99 11.66 15.08 -2.97
C ASP A 99 12.97 14.29 -2.92
N GLN A 100 13.02 13.20 -2.15
CA GLN A 100 14.20 12.33 -2.09
C GLN A 100 14.59 11.77 -3.46
N PHE A 101 13.64 11.47 -4.33
CA PHE A 101 13.91 11.01 -5.69
C PHE A 101 14.64 12.06 -6.55
N ALA A 102 14.42 13.34 -6.29
CA ALA A 102 15.08 14.43 -7.03
C ALA A 102 16.61 14.46 -6.81
N ASN A 103 17.11 13.95 -5.68
CA ASN A 103 18.54 13.81 -5.42
C ASN A 103 19.24 12.87 -6.44
N TYR A 104 18.46 12.04 -7.13
CA TYR A 104 18.93 11.10 -8.15
C TYR A 104 18.44 11.48 -9.56
N SER A 105 18.06 12.75 -9.76
CA SER A 105 17.51 13.27 -11.01
C SER A 105 16.23 12.59 -11.50
N ILE A 106 15.48 12.01 -10.57
CA ILE A 106 14.17 11.41 -10.82
C ILE A 106 13.10 12.40 -10.37
N SER A 107 12.36 12.95 -11.34
CA SER A 107 11.33 13.98 -11.08
C SER A 107 9.93 13.35 -11.09
N SER A 108 9.04 13.88 -10.26
CA SER A 108 7.62 13.51 -10.37
C SER A 108 7.08 13.88 -11.76
N GLN A 109 6.40 12.91 -12.41
CA GLN A 109 5.73 13.10 -13.70
C GLN A 109 4.30 13.63 -13.53
N VAL A 110 3.76 13.61 -12.29
CA VAL A 110 2.44 14.17 -11.99
C VAL A 110 2.56 15.57 -11.40
N SER A 111 1.61 16.43 -11.74
CA SER A 111 1.54 17.81 -11.22
C SER A 111 0.77 17.94 -9.92
N ASN A 112 -0.01 16.93 -9.54
CA ASN A 112 -0.82 16.94 -8.33
C ASN A 112 -0.80 15.59 -7.64
N TYR A 113 -0.63 15.61 -6.30
CA TYR A 113 -0.84 14.47 -5.42
C TYR A 113 -2.10 14.71 -4.58
N HIS A 114 -3.00 13.74 -4.58
CA HIS A 114 -4.17 13.69 -3.70
C HIS A 114 -3.86 12.70 -2.58
N PHE A 115 -3.98 13.16 -1.35
CA PHE A 115 -3.68 12.36 -0.17
C PHE A 115 -4.81 12.39 0.84
N THR A 116 -5.18 11.25 1.40
CA THR A 116 -6.10 11.15 2.53
C THR A 116 -5.75 9.98 3.44
N VAL A 117 -6.24 10.03 4.68
CA VAL A 117 -6.18 8.92 5.65
C VAL A 117 -7.60 8.57 6.06
N LEU A 118 -7.98 7.32 5.89
CA LEU A 118 -9.28 6.79 6.26
C LEU A 118 -9.22 6.05 7.60
N LEU A 119 -10.29 6.14 8.39
CA LEU A 119 -10.41 5.41 9.64
C LEU A 119 -10.56 3.92 9.37
N GLY A 120 -9.51 3.17 9.69
CA GLY A 120 -9.50 1.71 9.58
C GLY A 120 -10.40 1.05 10.62
N ASP A 121 -10.96 -0.08 10.26
CA ASP A 121 -11.71 -0.94 11.17
C ASP A 121 -10.84 -2.09 11.66
N SER A 122 -10.50 -2.09 12.95
CA SER A 122 -9.66 -3.12 13.58
C SER A 122 -10.24 -4.53 13.52
N GLN A 123 -11.53 -4.69 13.20
CA GLN A 123 -12.19 -5.97 13.03
C GLN A 123 -12.00 -6.55 11.61
N LYS A 124 -11.56 -5.74 10.66
CA LYS A 124 -11.31 -6.21 9.29
C LYS A 124 -10.01 -7.01 9.23
N PRO A 125 -10.03 -8.22 8.62
CA PRO A 125 -8.85 -9.09 8.54
C PRO A 125 -7.63 -8.42 7.95
N LEU A 126 -7.79 -7.64 6.88
CA LEU A 126 -6.69 -6.91 6.24
C LEU A 126 -6.07 -5.84 7.16
N MET A 127 -6.82 -5.34 8.13
CA MET A 127 -6.31 -4.36 9.10
C MET A 127 -5.56 -5.03 10.25
N TYR A 128 -6.20 -5.99 10.94
CA TYR A 128 -5.52 -6.58 12.11
C TYR A 128 -4.29 -7.42 11.73
N LEU A 129 -4.28 -8.12 10.60
CA LEU A 129 -3.12 -8.86 10.11
C LEU A 129 -1.93 -7.93 9.77
N ASN A 130 -2.22 -6.71 9.35
CA ASN A 130 -1.22 -5.68 9.06
C ASN A 130 -1.04 -4.68 10.23
N LYS A 131 -1.32 -5.10 11.47
CA LYS A 131 -1.16 -4.26 12.67
C LYS A 131 -1.89 -2.92 12.58
N ASN A 132 -3.11 -2.95 12.04
CA ASN A 132 -4.04 -1.81 11.97
C ASN A 132 -3.61 -0.63 11.09
N HIS A 133 -2.80 -0.88 10.09
CA HIS A 133 -2.48 0.12 9.06
C HIS A 133 -2.23 -0.51 7.69
N GLY A 134 -2.39 0.27 6.65
CA GLY A 134 -2.15 -0.10 5.26
C GLY A 134 -2.35 1.09 4.34
N GLY A 135 -2.10 0.93 3.06
CA GLY A 135 -2.26 2.00 2.10
C GLY A 135 -2.51 1.51 0.68
N ASP A 136 -2.71 2.45 -0.22
CA ASP A 136 -2.88 2.25 -1.65
C ASP A 136 -2.33 3.48 -2.39
N GLY A 137 -1.08 3.39 -2.84
CA GLY A 137 -0.36 4.39 -3.61
C GLY A 137 -0.11 4.00 -5.06
N GLY A 138 -0.63 2.86 -5.52
CA GLY A 138 -0.32 2.28 -6.84
C GLY A 138 -0.83 3.05 -8.06
N ILE A 139 -1.61 4.11 -7.88
CA ILE A 139 -2.08 4.96 -8.99
C ILE A 139 -1.37 6.32 -8.91
N PRO A 140 -0.62 6.74 -9.95
CA PRO A 140 0.12 7.98 -9.97
C PRO A 140 -0.71 9.21 -9.55
N GLY A 141 -0.20 9.96 -8.57
CA GLY A 141 -0.85 11.16 -8.05
C GLY A 141 -1.93 10.91 -6.99
N TYR A 142 -2.20 9.66 -6.60
CA TYR A 142 -3.23 9.33 -5.61
C TYR A 142 -2.68 8.40 -4.54
N ILE A 143 -2.80 8.79 -3.27
CA ILE A 143 -2.35 8.00 -2.11
C ILE A 143 -3.45 8.00 -1.05
N MET A 144 -3.94 6.82 -0.70
CA MET A 144 -4.87 6.59 0.40
C MET A 144 -4.21 5.74 1.48
N ILE A 145 -4.36 6.14 2.73
CA ILE A 145 -3.90 5.39 3.89
C ILE A 145 -5.13 4.91 4.67
N TYR A 146 -5.06 3.69 5.18
CA TYR A 146 -6.03 3.10 6.10
C TYR A 146 -5.38 2.99 7.48
N LEU A 147 -5.98 3.56 8.49
CA LEU A 147 -5.37 3.65 9.82
C LEU A 147 -6.41 3.45 10.92
N VAL A 148 -6.16 2.50 11.83
CA VAL A 148 -6.82 2.50 13.14
C VAL A 148 -5.96 3.37 14.05
N PRO A 149 -6.39 4.60 14.40
CA PRO A 149 -5.55 5.56 15.09
C PRO A 149 -5.17 5.09 16.50
N SER A 150 -3.88 5.11 16.77
CA SER A 150 -3.25 4.86 18.07
C SER A 150 -1.87 5.52 18.08
N THR A 151 -1.25 5.65 19.22
CA THR A 151 0.13 6.18 19.31
C THR A 151 1.09 5.38 18.42
N SER A 152 0.96 4.06 18.39
CA SER A 152 1.82 3.18 17.59
C SER A 152 1.63 3.42 16.10
N THR A 153 0.38 3.42 15.60
CA THR A 153 0.09 3.58 14.17
C THR A 153 0.38 4.99 13.67
N ILE A 154 0.18 6.02 14.50
CA ILE A 154 0.58 7.40 14.19
C ILE A 154 2.11 7.51 14.03
N ASN A 155 2.88 6.86 14.90
CA ASN A 155 4.35 6.85 14.80
C ASN A 155 4.85 6.12 13.54
N SER A 156 4.07 5.19 12.98
CA SER A 156 4.38 4.46 11.76
C SER A 156 4.04 5.24 10.47
N MET A 157 3.32 6.38 10.57
CA MET A 157 2.83 7.11 9.40
C MET A 157 3.93 7.51 8.41
N LYS A 158 5.10 7.94 8.90
CA LYS A 158 6.22 8.32 8.01
C LYS A 158 6.68 7.17 7.12
N SER A 159 6.74 5.95 7.69
CA SER A 159 7.13 4.74 6.99
C SER A 159 6.08 4.31 5.98
N LEU A 160 4.82 4.33 6.40
CA LEU A 160 3.69 3.99 5.53
C LEU A 160 3.56 4.96 4.35
N ILE A 161 3.70 6.27 4.61
CA ILE A 161 3.72 7.28 3.54
C ILE A 161 4.88 7.04 2.57
N ALA A 162 6.08 6.72 3.05
CA ALA A 162 7.22 6.44 2.19
C ALA A 162 7.01 5.19 1.33
N HIS A 163 6.42 4.13 1.90
CA HIS A 163 6.02 2.93 1.18
C HIS A 163 5.08 3.26 0.01
N GLU A 164 4.00 3.98 0.29
CA GLU A 164 3.01 4.35 -0.74
C GLU A 164 3.55 5.35 -1.77
N VAL A 165 4.46 6.25 -1.35
CA VAL A 165 5.18 7.14 -2.27
C VAL A 165 6.06 6.35 -3.22
N ASN A 166 6.73 5.30 -2.75
CA ASN A 166 7.56 4.47 -3.63
C ASN A 166 6.73 3.82 -4.74
N HIS A 167 5.57 3.23 -4.41
CA HIS A 167 4.63 2.73 -5.42
C HIS A 167 4.18 3.84 -6.38
N ASN A 168 3.83 5.00 -5.83
CA ASN A 168 3.36 6.13 -6.63
C ASN A 168 4.43 6.63 -7.60
N MET A 169 5.67 6.72 -7.16
CA MET A 169 6.80 7.08 -8.01
C MET A 169 7.11 6.00 -9.04
N ARG A 170 7.11 4.71 -8.66
CA ARG A 170 7.32 3.59 -9.57
C ARG A 170 6.39 3.64 -10.76
N TYR A 171 5.08 3.73 -10.52
CA TYR A 171 4.07 3.69 -11.59
C TYR A 171 3.93 5.00 -12.40
N GLN A 172 4.75 6.00 -12.11
CA GLN A 172 4.98 7.12 -13.02
C GLN A 172 6.03 6.82 -14.10
N TYR A 173 6.82 5.75 -13.94
CA TYR A 173 7.91 5.34 -14.83
C TYR A 173 7.72 3.94 -15.41
N ILE A 174 6.96 3.11 -14.76
CA ILE A 174 6.71 1.71 -15.13
C ILE A 174 5.22 1.54 -15.37
N ASP A 175 4.87 1.06 -16.55
CA ASP A 175 3.49 0.73 -16.87
C ASP A 175 3.02 -0.49 -16.05
N TRP A 176 1.78 -0.42 -15.58
CA TRP A 176 1.17 -1.55 -14.88
C TRP A 176 0.96 -2.74 -15.83
N ASP A 177 1.54 -3.88 -15.52
CA ASP A 177 1.54 -5.07 -16.38
C ASP A 177 0.35 -6.02 -16.15
N GLY A 178 -0.66 -5.60 -15.40
CA GLY A 178 -1.82 -6.43 -15.05
C GLY A 178 -1.63 -7.24 -13.76
N GLY A 179 -0.54 -7.03 -13.04
CA GLY A 179 -0.25 -7.65 -11.75
C GLY A 179 0.41 -9.02 -11.86
N SER A 180 1.45 -9.11 -12.69
CA SER A 180 2.31 -10.30 -12.68
C SER A 180 2.92 -10.51 -11.30
N LEU A 181 3.19 -11.78 -10.93
CA LEU A 181 3.80 -12.07 -9.63
C LEU A 181 5.18 -11.41 -9.48
N ILE A 182 5.93 -11.32 -10.58
CA ILE A 182 7.22 -10.63 -10.62
C ILE A 182 7.05 -9.15 -10.26
N GLU A 183 6.12 -8.45 -10.93
CA GLU A 183 5.89 -7.04 -10.65
C GLU A 183 5.43 -6.80 -9.22
N LEU A 184 4.48 -7.58 -8.72
CA LEU A 184 3.98 -7.44 -7.35
C LEU A 184 5.10 -7.60 -6.30
N ILE A 185 5.89 -8.66 -6.41
CA ILE A 185 6.99 -8.93 -5.45
C ILE A 185 8.06 -7.83 -5.51
N ILE A 186 8.42 -7.39 -6.70
CA ILE A 186 9.43 -6.34 -6.87
C ILE A 186 8.91 -5.00 -6.35
N ALA A 187 7.67 -4.63 -6.67
CA ALA A 187 7.08 -3.37 -6.20
C ALA A 187 7.06 -3.28 -4.67
N GLU A 188 6.61 -4.34 -4.00
CA GLU A 188 6.59 -4.40 -2.54
C GLU A 188 8.00 -4.41 -1.94
N GLY A 189 8.92 -5.13 -2.57
CA GLY A 189 10.32 -5.17 -2.17
C GLY A 189 11.01 -3.81 -2.29
N LEU A 190 10.74 -3.07 -3.36
CA LEU A 190 11.26 -1.71 -3.57
C LEU A 190 10.69 -0.75 -2.51
N ALA A 191 9.39 -0.80 -2.24
CA ALA A 191 8.74 0.06 -1.26
C ALA A 191 9.34 -0.13 0.16
N GLU A 192 9.54 -1.38 0.60
CA GLU A 192 10.11 -1.65 1.92
C GLU A 192 11.62 -1.35 2.02
N ASN A 193 12.39 -1.56 0.96
CA ASN A 193 13.79 -1.12 0.92
C ASN A 193 13.90 0.41 0.88
N TYR A 194 12.94 1.11 0.28
CA TYR A 194 12.87 2.57 0.33
C TYR A 194 12.57 3.07 1.74
N VAL A 195 11.64 2.44 2.45
CA VAL A 195 11.39 2.71 3.88
C VAL A 195 12.66 2.51 4.71
N GLU A 196 13.36 1.37 4.51
CA GLU A 196 14.62 1.10 5.23
C GLU A 196 15.69 2.15 4.93
N SER A 197 15.81 2.60 3.69
CA SER A 197 16.81 3.61 3.30
C SER A 197 16.58 4.96 3.97
N LEU A 198 15.31 5.36 4.15
CA LEU A 198 14.95 6.64 4.76
C LEU A 198 14.98 6.63 6.29
N TYR A 199 14.55 5.52 6.89
CA TYR A 199 14.24 5.50 8.33
C TYR A 199 14.94 4.36 9.10
N GLY A 200 15.63 3.47 8.40
CA GLY A 200 16.33 2.33 8.99
C GLY A 200 15.45 1.10 9.20
N LYS A 201 16.10 -0.02 9.48
CA LYS A 201 15.49 -1.37 9.57
C LYS A 201 14.34 -1.47 10.59
N ALA A 202 14.36 -0.68 11.66
CA ALA A 202 13.30 -0.69 12.67
C ALA A 202 11.94 -0.18 12.14
N HIS A 203 11.91 0.43 10.96
CA HIS A 203 10.73 1.02 10.34
C HIS A 203 10.11 0.18 9.22
N ILE A 204 10.69 -0.99 8.91
CA ILE A 204 10.15 -1.94 7.93
C ILE A 204 8.76 -2.43 8.38
N GLY A 205 7.84 -2.55 7.44
CA GLY A 205 6.45 -2.89 7.69
C GLY A 205 6.19 -4.29 8.25
N PRO A 206 5.03 -4.50 8.89
CA PRO A 206 4.66 -5.80 9.47
C PRO A 206 4.52 -6.90 8.42
N TRP A 207 4.17 -6.58 7.21
CA TRP A 207 4.09 -7.52 6.08
C TRP A 207 5.44 -8.16 5.72
N VAL A 208 6.56 -7.55 6.10
CA VAL A 208 7.88 -8.17 6.01
C VAL A 208 8.28 -8.82 7.34
N THR A 209 8.15 -8.06 8.45
CA THR A 209 8.70 -8.47 9.75
C THR A 209 7.91 -9.59 10.45
N ASN A 210 6.67 -9.87 10.04
CA ASN A 210 5.89 -11.01 10.54
C ASN A 210 6.38 -12.36 10.00
N THR A 211 7.14 -12.37 8.89
CA THR A 211 7.71 -13.59 8.31
C THR A 211 9.02 -13.97 9.00
N ASN A 212 9.12 -15.20 9.49
CA ASN A 212 10.41 -15.73 9.98
C ASN A 212 11.29 -16.13 8.79
N TRP A 213 11.94 -15.14 8.19
CA TRP A 213 12.74 -15.32 6.98
C TRP A 213 13.88 -16.33 7.17
N SER A 214 14.58 -16.30 8.31
CA SER A 214 15.70 -17.23 8.57
C SER A 214 15.27 -18.71 8.57
N ARG A 215 14.05 -19.00 9.00
CA ARG A 215 13.48 -20.36 8.99
C ARG A 215 12.86 -20.72 7.65
N ASP A 216 12.11 -19.80 7.04
CA ASP A 216 11.16 -20.14 5.98
C ASP A 216 11.63 -19.74 4.57
N ASN A 217 12.79 -19.05 4.42
CA ASN A 217 13.24 -18.49 3.14
C ASN A 217 13.34 -19.51 2.00
N VAL A 218 13.85 -20.72 2.26
CA VAL A 218 14.00 -21.77 1.23
C VAL A 218 12.63 -22.17 0.68
N LYS A 219 11.66 -22.41 1.58
CA LYS A 219 10.30 -22.78 1.17
C LYS A 219 9.63 -21.62 0.41
N ILE A 220 9.75 -20.40 0.91
CA ILE A 220 9.15 -19.22 0.29
C ILE A 220 9.74 -19.01 -1.11
N LYS A 221 11.07 -18.99 -1.23
CA LYS A 221 11.76 -18.80 -2.51
C LYS A 221 11.37 -19.87 -3.53
N ASN A 222 11.40 -21.15 -3.15
CA ASN A 222 11.03 -22.25 -4.05
C ASN A 222 9.56 -22.13 -4.50
N THR A 223 8.64 -21.83 -3.59
CA THR A 223 7.23 -21.70 -3.93
C THR A 223 7.02 -20.55 -4.91
N ILE A 224 7.60 -19.37 -4.65
CA ILE A 224 7.45 -18.20 -5.49
C ILE A 224 8.14 -18.38 -6.84
N TYR A 225 9.38 -18.90 -6.86
CA TYR A 225 10.15 -19.13 -8.08
C TYR A 225 9.41 -20.00 -9.10
N ASN A 226 8.77 -21.06 -8.64
CA ASN A 226 7.99 -21.96 -9.50
C ASN A 226 6.74 -21.29 -10.11
N HIS A 227 6.34 -20.12 -9.60
CA HIS A 227 5.12 -19.41 -10.02
C HIS A 227 5.41 -18.03 -10.65
N LEU A 228 6.67 -17.67 -10.89
CA LEU A 228 7.04 -16.39 -11.53
C LEU A 228 6.43 -16.18 -12.92
N HIS A 229 5.92 -17.24 -13.54
CA HIS A 229 5.24 -17.17 -14.83
C HIS A 229 3.83 -16.58 -14.77
N LEU A 230 3.23 -16.41 -13.57
CA LEU A 230 1.89 -15.85 -13.40
C LEU A 230 1.86 -14.38 -13.83
N LYS A 231 0.84 -14.02 -14.65
CA LYS A 231 0.75 -12.70 -15.30
C LYS A 231 -0.43 -11.85 -14.84
N HIS A 232 -1.37 -12.42 -14.10
CA HIS A 232 -2.59 -11.72 -13.70
C HIS A 232 -2.71 -11.59 -12.19
N ILE A 233 -3.18 -10.43 -11.74
CA ILE A 233 -3.26 -10.06 -10.33
C ILE A 233 -4.02 -11.12 -9.49
N PHE A 234 -5.15 -11.65 -9.98
CA PHE A 234 -5.94 -12.64 -9.23
C PHE A 234 -5.21 -13.97 -9.03
N GLU A 235 -4.33 -14.36 -9.96
CA GLU A 235 -3.48 -15.56 -9.85
C GLU A 235 -2.26 -15.32 -8.97
N SER A 236 -1.74 -14.10 -8.97
CA SER A 236 -0.52 -13.70 -8.27
C SER A 236 -0.75 -13.37 -6.79
N MET A 237 -1.89 -12.76 -6.45
CA MET A 237 -2.24 -12.35 -5.09
C MET A 237 -2.10 -13.48 -4.04
N PRO A 238 -2.48 -14.74 -4.30
CA PRO A 238 -2.29 -15.82 -3.32
C PRO A 238 -0.85 -15.98 -2.86
N PHE A 239 0.12 -15.78 -3.74
CA PHE A 239 1.55 -15.89 -3.44
C PHE A 239 2.11 -14.64 -2.76
N LEU A 240 1.50 -13.47 -2.99
CA LEU A 240 1.88 -12.22 -2.33
C LEU A 240 1.39 -12.20 -0.88
N TYR A 241 0.07 -12.41 -0.68
CA TYR A 241 -0.57 -12.27 0.64
C TYR A 241 -0.47 -13.49 1.54
N GLY A 242 -0.31 -14.71 0.98
CA GLY A 242 -0.24 -15.95 1.74
C GLY A 242 -1.61 -16.47 2.23
N ASP A 243 -1.57 -17.61 2.91
CA ASP A 243 -2.74 -18.46 3.15
C ASP A 243 -3.77 -17.87 4.13
N ASP A 244 -3.35 -17.00 5.04
CA ASP A 244 -4.30 -16.38 5.98
C ASP A 244 -5.33 -15.51 5.24
N ILE A 245 -4.85 -14.67 4.30
CA ILE A 245 -5.74 -13.85 3.46
C ILE A 245 -6.46 -14.72 2.42
N ASN A 246 -5.77 -15.72 1.84
CA ASN A 246 -6.38 -16.61 0.85
C ASN A 246 -7.61 -17.33 1.42
N LYS A 247 -7.51 -17.87 2.64
CA LYS A 247 -8.65 -18.52 3.33
C LYS A 247 -9.82 -17.57 3.53
N LEU A 248 -9.54 -16.35 3.99
CA LEU A 248 -10.56 -15.33 4.24
C LEU A 248 -11.28 -14.88 2.96
N GLN A 249 -10.59 -14.92 1.83
CA GLN A 249 -11.12 -14.52 0.53
C GLN A 249 -11.60 -15.70 -0.34
N GLY A 250 -11.61 -16.92 0.21
CA GLY A 250 -12.02 -18.13 -0.52
C GLY A 250 -11.09 -18.49 -1.68
N ARG A 251 -9.81 -18.07 -1.61
CA ARG A 251 -8.79 -18.37 -2.63
C ARG A 251 -8.05 -19.65 -2.33
N SER A 252 -7.33 -20.17 -3.34
CA SER A 252 -6.49 -21.36 -3.21
C SER A 252 -5.37 -21.15 -2.19
N ILE A 253 -5.12 -22.18 -1.36
CA ILE A 253 -4.01 -22.22 -0.42
C ILE A 253 -2.74 -22.59 -1.19
N VAL A 254 -1.65 -21.83 -0.97
CA VAL A 254 -0.37 -21.99 -1.66
C VAL A 254 0.77 -22.44 -0.72
N GLY A 255 0.46 -22.63 0.56
CA GLY A 255 1.43 -23.11 1.57
C GLY A 255 2.36 -22.02 2.09
N LEU A 256 2.03 -20.73 1.92
CA LEU A 256 2.81 -19.59 2.38
C LEU A 256 2.17 -18.92 3.60
N SER A 257 2.99 -18.46 4.55
CA SER A 257 2.52 -17.64 5.67
C SER A 257 2.02 -16.28 5.20
N HIS A 258 1.31 -15.56 6.09
CA HIS A 258 0.84 -14.20 5.82
C HIS A 258 1.99 -13.32 5.29
N ALA A 259 1.72 -12.65 4.18
CA ALA A 259 2.62 -11.68 3.52
C ALA A 259 4.03 -12.23 3.14
N ALA A 260 4.17 -13.55 2.97
CA ALA A 260 5.45 -14.15 2.59
C ALA A 260 6.02 -13.60 1.27
N GLY A 261 5.16 -13.20 0.32
CA GLY A 261 5.57 -12.55 -0.92
C GLY A 261 6.24 -11.19 -0.69
N TYR A 262 5.73 -10.40 0.25
CA TYR A 262 6.34 -9.13 0.67
C TYR A 262 7.75 -9.35 1.24
N ALA A 263 7.89 -10.33 2.14
CA ALA A 263 9.19 -10.68 2.71
C ALA A 263 10.17 -11.17 1.63
N CYS A 264 9.70 -11.98 0.69
CA CYS A 264 10.51 -12.42 -0.45
C CYS A 264 10.98 -11.22 -1.29
N GLY A 265 10.07 -10.33 -1.63
CA GLY A 265 10.37 -9.12 -2.40
C GLY A 265 11.39 -8.23 -1.70
N TYR A 266 11.20 -7.98 -0.40
CA TYR A 266 12.15 -7.19 0.39
C TYR A 266 13.56 -7.78 0.34
N HIS A 267 13.72 -9.08 0.59
CA HIS A 267 15.04 -9.70 0.58
C HIS A 267 15.65 -9.80 -0.83
N LEU A 268 14.84 -10.04 -1.84
CA LEU A 268 15.29 -10.08 -3.24
C LEU A 268 15.81 -8.70 -3.69
N VAL A 269 15.04 -7.64 -3.46
CA VAL A 269 15.44 -6.28 -3.81
C VAL A 269 16.64 -5.85 -2.99
N LYS A 270 16.71 -6.18 -1.71
CA LYS A 270 17.88 -5.91 -0.87
C LYS A 270 19.14 -6.57 -1.44
N TYR A 271 19.05 -7.82 -1.86
CA TYR A 271 20.14 -8.52 -2.53
C TYR A 271 20.56 -7.82 -3.83
N PHE A 272 19.57 -7.40 -4.65
CA PHE A 272 19.83 -6.64 -5.87
C PHE A 272 20.60 -5.34 -5.58
N LEU A 273 20.16 -4.55 -4.61
CA LEU A 273 20.80 -3.28 -4.24
C LEU A 273 22.25 -3.50 -3.77
N GLN A 274 22.48 -4.54 -2.95
CA GLN A 274 23.82 -4.89 -2.47
C GLN A 274 24.75 -5.36 -3.59
N LYS A 275 24.24 -6.15 -4.53
CA LYS A 275 25.01 -6.68 -5.67
C LYS A 275 25.38 -5.59 -6.67
N THR A 276 24.46 -4.68 -6.96
CA THR A 276 24.62 -3.70 -8.05
C THR A 276 25.10 -2.33 -7.58
N ASN A 277 24.99 -2.03 -6.29
CA ASN A 277 25.19 -0.68 -5.71
C ASN A 277 24.29 0.39 -6.35
N ILE A 278 23.18 0.01 -6.98
CA ILE A 278 22.20 0.95 -7.53
C ILE A 278 21.42 1.57 -6.38
N PRO A 279 21.25 2.91 -6.31
CA PRO A 279 20.38 3.53 -5.32
C PRO A 279 18.94 3.06 -5.43
N ILE A 280 18.24 2.95 -4.30
CA ILE A 280 16.85 2.46 -4.27
C ILE A 280 15.91 3.33 -5.12
N GLU A 281 16.12 4.63 -5.16
CA GLU A 281 15.33 5.57 -5.95
C GLU A 281 15.48 5.25 -7.46
N VAL A 282 16.68 4.96 -7.91
CA VAL A 282 16.95 4.54 -9.30
C VAL A 282 16.35 3.16 -9.55
N ALA A 283 16.52 2.20 -8.63
CA ALA A 283 15.96 0.86 -8.74
C ALA A 283 14.42 0.89 -8.86
N THR A 284 13.76 1.83 -8.18
CA THR A 284 12.30 2.02 -8.25
C THR A 284 11.80 2.27 -9.68
N THR A 285 12.62 2.90 -10.53
CA THR A 285 12.27 3.20 -11.94
C THR A 285 12.68 2.11 -12.93
N LEU A 286 13.22 0.98 -12.46
CA LEU A 286 13.61 -0.13 -13.33
C LEU A 286 12.48 -1.13 -13.54
N PRO A 287 12.35 -1.71 -14.74
CA PRO A 287 11.45 -2.84 -14.98
C PRO A 287 11.74 -4.02 -14.03
N ALA A 288 10.71 -4.64 -13.48
CA ALA A 288 10.85 -5.76 -12.55
C ALA A 288 11.65 -6.92 -13.15
N GLN A 289 11.45 -7.21 -14.45
CA GLN A 289 12.20 -8.23 -15.15
C GLN A 289 13.71 -7.95 -15.17
N LYS A 290 14.13 -6.69 -15.26
CA LYS A 290 15.55 -6.32 -15.21
C LYS A 290 16.13 -6.63 -13.83
N ILE A 291 15.41 -6.30 -12.76
CA ILE A 291 15.84 -6.56 -11.38
C ILE A 291 16.00 -8.07 -11.15
N ILE A 292 15.00 -8.87 -11.54
CA ILE A 292 15.05 -10.34 -11.36
C ILE A 292 16.19 -10.99 -12.15
N ASN A 293 16.42 -10.55 -13.39
CA ASN A 293 17.48 -11.11 -14.24
C ASN A 293 18.88 -10.87 -13.66
N GLU A 294 19.09 -9.77 -12.93
CA GLU A 294 20.37 -9.49 -12.28
C GLU A 294 20.65 -10.35 -11.05
N VAL A 295 19.64 -11.03 -10.50
CA VAL A 295 19.73 -11.74 -9.21
C VAL A 295 19.21 -13.19 -9.29
N THR A 296 19.44 -13.86 -10.40
CA THR A 296 18.95 -15.24 -10.61
C THR A 296 19.45 -16.22 -9.55
N GLU A 297 20.65 -16.00 -9.02
CA GLU A 297 21.24 -16.80 -7.93
C GLU A 297 20.52 -16.65 -6.60
N PHE A 298 19.79 -15.55 -6.36
CA PHE A 298 18.98 -15.34 -5.14
C PHE A 298 18.08 -16.53 -4.84
N TRP A 299 17.49 -17.12 -5.88
CA TRP A 299 16.54 -18.22 -5.73
C TRP A 299 17.19 -19.53 -5.22
N HIS A 300 18.49 -19.67 -5.40
CA HIS A 300 19.25 -20.90 -5.10
C HIS A 300 20.18 -20.75 -3.89
N THR A 301 20.34 -19.55 -3.34
CA THR A 301 21.16 -19.31 -2.14
C THR A 301 20.43 -19.74 -0.87
N HIS A 302 21.11 -20.41 0.04
CA HIS A 302 20.54 -20.85 1.32
C HIS A 302 20.66 -19.81 2.45
N THR A 303 21.49 -18.77 2.26
CA THR A 303 21.79 -17.74 3.26
C THR A 303 21.80 -16.34 2.64
N LEU A 304 20.95 -15.48 3.14
CA LEU A 304 21.11 -14.04 3.14
C LEU A 304 20.63 -13.49 4.47
#